data_dc64afb58f01159dfeb6a014d00d8620
#
_entry.id   dc64afb58f01159dfeb6a014d00d8620
#
_cell.length_a   1.000
_cell.length_b   1.000
_cell.length_c   1.000
_cell.angle_alpha   90.00
_cell.angle_beta   90.00
_cell.angle_gamma   90.00
#
_symmetry.space_group_name_H-M   'P 1'
#
loop_
_entity.id
_entity.type
_entity.pdbx_description
1 polymer ?
#
loop_
_entity_poly.entity_id
_entity_poly.type
_entity_poly.pdbx_seq_one_letter_code
_entity_poly.pdbx_strand_id
1 'polypeptide(L)'
;MILEPLLPEILPSKQQTRPLEWSYRAIIDGILYRLKDGCNWADLPKDLPPYSTVYWHYKQWRETGSLEQLMTILHERVRGQVGKKPQWTTLIMIDSQAVKNTCNASVETKGFCFYKSTNGIKRHLAVDSLGFPFFTHCTPANVSDDAGLIAMLTLNIDYFRAKPAHLPKTTILLDHGYHPDTIQAALESVYQQIMSQIQYELSPKPSKAEKAAVGKTGFVPLKARWVIERSNAWMERCKSLVRTLSAPSTMQRLNSICVSSD
;
A
#
# COMPACT_ATOMS: atom_id res chain seq x y z
N MET A 1 -22.74 7.04 3.40
CA MET A 1 -21.32 7.33 3.24
C MET A 1 -20.56 6.70 4.39
N ILE A 2 -19.51 5.89 4.14
CA ILE A 2 -18.87 5.04 5.17
C ILE A 2 -17.92 5.83 6.08
N LEU A 3 -17.25 6.84 5.53
CA LEU A 3 -16.20 7.61 6.22
C LEU A 3 -16.72 8.63 7.22
N GLU A 4 -17.73 9.38 6.86
CA GLU A 4 -18.16 10.58 7.58
C GLU A 4 -18.49 10.35 9.07
N PRO A 5 -19.20 9.29 9.46
CA PRO A 5 -19.44 9.01 10.88
C PRO A 5 -18.20 8.59 11.67
N LEU A 6 -17.13 8.14 10.98
CA LEU A 6 -15.90 7.70 11.63
C LEU A 6 -14.91 8.83 11.92
N LEU A 7 -14.95 9.89 11.10
CA LEU A 7 -13.94 10.93 11.16
C LEU A 7 -13.85 11.63 12.52
N PRO A 8 -14.97 11.96 13.21
CA PRO A 8 -14.91 12.57 14.54
C PRO A 8 -14.32 11.66 15.63
N GLU A 9 -14.41 10.34 15.44
CA GLU A 9 -13.91 9.36 16.42
C GLU A 9 -12.42 9.11 16.27
N ILE A 10 -11.89 9.20 15.05
CA ILE A 10 -10.52 8.81 14.71
C ILE A 10 -9.61 10.03 14.65
N LEU A 11 -10.14 11.14 14.15
CA LEU A 11 -9.32 12.33 13.94
C LEU A 11 -9.20 13.15 15.22
N PRO A 12 -7.98 13.62 15.54
CA PRO A 12 -7.76 14.37 16.78
C PRO A 12 -8.61 15.65 16.79
N SER A 13 -9.43 15.79 17.83
CA SER A 13 -10.18 17.02 18.09
C SER A 13 -9.27 18.07 18.68
N LYS A 14 -9.44 19.32 18.24
CA LYS A 14 -8.74 20.47 18.83
C LYS A 14 -9.39 20.81 20.19
N GLN A 15 -8.63 20.76 21.26
CA GLN A 15 -9.18 20.94 22.62
C GLN A 15 -9.59 22.37 22.98
N GLN A 16 -9.08 23.43 22.37
CA GLN A 16 -9.38 24.82 22.75
C GLN A 16 -9.10 25.79 21.61
N THR A 17 -9.77 25.67 20.50
CA THR A 17 -9.56 26.59 19.36
C THR A 17 -10.87 26.94 18.68
N ARG A 18 -10.82 27.97 17.86
CA ARG A 18 -11.90 28.36 16.95
C ARG A 18 -12.58 27.12 16.34
N PRO A 19 -13.91 27.05 16.33
CA PRO A 19 -14.64 25.94 15.69
C PRO A 19 -14.13 25.66 14.27
N LEU A 20 -14.18 24.39 13.87
CA LEU A 20 -13.85 23.99 12.51
C LEU A 20 -14.79 24.68 11.53
N GLU A 21 -14.26 25.55 10.70
CA GLU A 21 -15.01 26.23 9.63
C GLU A 21 -15.36 25.25 8.49
N TRP A 22 -14.50 24.25 8.29
CA TRP A 22 -14.64 23.25 7.24
C TRP A 22 -14.85 21.86 7.83
N SER A 23 -15.76 21.08 7.25
CA SER A 23 -15.97 19.70 7.66
C SER A 23 -14.71 18.85 7.43
N TYR A 24 -14.51 17.82 8.24
CA TYR A 24 -13.44 16.84 8.02
C TYR A 24 -13.53 16.23 6.62
N ARG A 25 -14.74 16.02 6.10
CA ARG A 25 -14.98 15.54 4.76
C ARG A 25 -14.35 16.46 3.71
N ALA A 26 -14.63 17.76 3.76
CA ALA A 26 -14.07 18.71 2.82
C ALA A 26 -12.55 18.77 2.87
N ILE A 27 -11.96 18.63 4.06
CA ILE A 27 -10.50 18.56 4.24
C ILE A 27 -9.93 17.31 3.59
N ILE A 28 -10.57 16.14 3.77
CA ILE A 28 -10.16 14.88 3.12
C ILE A 28 -10.29 14.99 1.60
N ASP A 29 -11.37 15.55 1.09
CA ASP A 29 -11.55 15.78 -0.34
C ASP A 29 -10.42 16.65 -0.92
N GLY A 30 -9.97 17.68 -0.19
CA GLY A 30 -8.79 18.47 -0.56
C GLY A 30 -7.49 17.66 -0.58
N ILE A 31 -7.27 16.78 0.40
CA ILE A 31 -6.10 15.87 0.44
C ILE A 31 -6.14 14.90 -0.75
N LEU A 32 -7.29 14.26 -0.99
CA LEU A 32 -7.48 13.31 -2.08
C LEU A 32 -7.33 13.98 -3.45
N TYR A 33 -7.87 15.19 -3.62
CA TYR A 33 -7.69 15.98 -4.84
C TYR A 33 -6.20 16.20 -5.14
N ARG A 34 -5.45 16.68 -4.15
CA ARG A 34 -3.99 16.90 -4.29
C ARG A 34 -3.26 15.60 -4.64
N LEU A 35 -3.62 14.49 -3.99
CA LEU A 35 -3.01 13.18 -4.28
C LEU A 35 -3.29 12.72 -5.71
N LYS A 36 -4.54 12.85 -6.15
CA LYS A 36 -4.99 12.43 -7.46
C LYS A 36 -4.39 13.29 -8.58
N ASP A 37 -4.45 14.61 -8.43
CA ASP A 37 -3.99 15.53 -9.47
C ASP A 37 -2.46 15.77 -9.45
N GLY A 38 -1.82 15.66 -8.29
CA GLY A 38 -0.37 15.90 -8.13
C GLY A 38 0.01 17.38 -8.15
N CYS A 39 -0.94 18.31 -7.98
CA CYS A 39 -0.70 19.74 -7.91
C CYS A 39 0.10 20.14 -6.65
N ASN A 40 0.64 21.37 -6.61
CA ASN A 40 1.14 21.93 -5.37
C ASN A 40 -0.01 22.21 -4.41
N TRP A 41 0.27 22.27 -3.12
CA TRP A 41 -0.77 22.61 -2.13
C TRP A 41 -1.41 23.98 -2.40
N ALA A 42 -0.62 24.96 -2.81
CA ALA A 42 -1.12 26.30 -3.12
C ALA A 42 -2.06 26.36 -4.34
N ASP A 43 -2.05 25.32 -5.18
CA ASP A 43 -2.84 25.24 -6.41
C ASP A 43 -4.15 24.48 -6.22
N LEU A 44 -4.57 24.23 -4.96
CA LEU A 44 -5.87 23.62 -4.70
C LEU A 44 -7.01 24.51 -5.20
N PRO A 45 -8.06 23.93 -5.81
CA PRO A 45 -9.25 24.66 -6.25
C PRO A 45 -9.89 25.49 -5.13
N LYS A 46 -10.48 26.62 -5.50
CA LYS A 46 -11.08 27.57 -4.53
C LYS A 46 -12.38 27.06 -3.90
N ASP A 47 -13.01 26.06 -4.47
CA ASP A 47 -14.19 25.37 -3.93
C ASP A 47 -13.85 24.35 -2.84
N LEU A 48 -12.57 24.06 -2.65
CA LEU A 48 -12.04 23.28 -1.54
C LEU A 48 -11.58 24.20 -0.39
N PRO A 49 -11.38 23.65 0.83
CA PRO A 49 -10.83 24.44 1.93
C PRO A 49 -9.48 25.07 1.57
N PRO A 50 -9.12 26.22 2.16
CA PRO A 50 -7.82 26.85 1.92
C PRO A 50 -6.67 25.87 2.09
N TYR A 51 -5.73 25.89 1.16
CA TYR A 51 -4.62 24.93 1.13
C TYR A 51 -3.83 24.85 2.44
N SER A 52 -3.69 25.97 3.14
CA SER A 52 -3.02 26.02 4.44
C SER A 52 -3.76 25.19 5.50
N THR A 53 -5.10 25.21 5.48
CA THR A 53 -5.95 24.38 6.36
C THR A 53 -5.81 22.91 5.98
N VAL A 54 -5.94 22.57 4.70
CA VAL A 54 -5.81 21.18 4.22
C VAL A 54 -4.42 20.61 4.55
N TYR A 55 -3.36 21.37 4.26
CA TYR A 55 -1.99 20.94 4.54
C TYR A 55 -1.71 20.77 6.03
N TRP A 56 -2.22 21.67 6.88
CA TRP A 56 -2.06 21.58 8.32
C TRP A 56 -2.69 20.28 8.86
N HIS A 57 -3.93 19.96 8.47
CA HIS A 57 -4.60 18.72 8.87
C HIS A 57 -3.89 17.49 8.32
N TYR A 58 -3.50 17.51 7.05
CA TYR A 58 -2.72 16.42 6.44
C TYR A 58 -1.43 16.14 7.23
N LYS A 59 -0.69 17.20 7.59
CA LYS A 59 0.54 17.08 8.39
C LYS A 59 0.25 16.46 9.75
N GLN A 60 -0.73 16.98 10.47
CA GLN A 60 -1.12 16.47 11.79
C GLN A 60 -1.57 15.01 11.73
N TRP A 61 -2.48 14.66 10.85
CA TRP A 61 -2.99 13.30 10.74
C TRP A 61 -1.93 12.29 10.31
N ARG A 62 -0.97 12.72 9.52
CA ARG A 62 0.19 11.92 9.17
C ARG A 62 1.12 11.69 10.39
N GLU A 63 1.40 12.74 11.15
CA GLU A 63 2.30 12.67 12.30
C GLU A 63 1.70 11.89 13.48
N THR A 64 0.38 11.95 13.66
CA THR A 64 -0.34 11.20 14.69
C THR A 64 -0.68 9.76 14.29
N GLY A 65 -0.46 9.33 13.05
CA GLY A 65 -0.88 8.02 12.56
C GLY A 65 -2.39 7.88 12.33
N SER A 66 -3.15 8.99 12.38
CA SER A 66 -4.62 8.95 12.23
C SER A 66 -5.04 8.49 10.83
N LEU A 67 -4.24 8.77 9.79
CA LEU A 67 -4.53 8.28 8.43
C LEU A 67 -4.41 6.76 8.36
N GLU A 68 -3.39 6.18 8.96
CA GLU A 68 -3.19 4.73 9.03
C GLU A 68 -4.32 4.05 9.84
N GLN A 69 -4.73 4.67 10.95
CA GLN A 69 -5.86 4.17 11.75
C GLN A 69 -7.17 4.22 10.96
N LEU A 70 -7.43 5.31 10.25
CA LEU A 70 -8.59 5.45 9.38
C LEU A 70 -8.63 4.34 8.32
N MET A 71 -7.51 4.07 7.66
CA MET A 71 -7.37 3.01 6.67
C MET A 71 -7.65 1.63 7.25
N THR A 72 -7.10 1.33 8.44
CA THR A 72 -7.34 0.06 9.12
C THR A 72 -8.82 -0.17 9.39
N ILE A 73 -9.51 0.84 9.94
CA ILE A 73 -10.94 0.74 10.24
C ILE A 73 -11.78 0.57 8.96
N LEU A 74 -11.43 1.27 7.88
CA LEU A 74 -12.10 1.10 6.60
C LEU A 74 -11.93 -0.31 6.04
N HIS A 75 -10.72 -0.85 6.05
CA HIS A 75 -10.44 -2.21 5.61
C HIS A 75 -11.25 -3.22 6.43
N GLU A 76 -11.25 -3.08 7.75
CA GLU A 76 -12.00 -3.97 8.65
C GLU A 76 -13.50 -3.94 8.34
N ARG A 77 -14.08 -2.75 8.15
CA ARG A 77 -15.52 -2.61 7.81
C ARG A 77 -15.85 -3.24 6.48
N VAL A 78 -15.12 -2.91 5.42
CA VAL A 78 -15.40 -3.44 4.08
C VAL A 78 -15.21 -4.96 4.06
N ARG A 79 -14.16 -5.47 4.68
CA ARG A 79 -13.94 -6.92 4.79
C ARG A 79 -15.06 -7.61 5.54
N GLY A 80 -15.56 -7.04 6.64
CA GLY A 80 -16.70 -7.54 7.37
C GLY A 80 -17.98 -7.57 6.53
N GLN A 81 -18.26 -6.52 5.76
CA GLN A 81 -19.43 -6.45 4.86
C GLN A 81 -19.44 -7.54 3.79
N VAL A 82 -18.29 -7.99 3.32
CA VAL A 82 -18.19 -9.09 2.33
C VAL A 82 -17.96 -10.46 2.98
N GLY A 83 -18.22 -10.59 4.28
CA GLY A 83 -18.14 -11.87 5.00
C GLY A 83 -16.72 -12.39 5.24
N LYS A 84 -15.70 -11.52 5.16
CA LYS A 84 -14.32 -11.86 5.50
C LYS A 84 -14.02 -11.51 6.96
N LYS A 85 -12.99 -12.15 7.52
CA LYS A 85 -12.48 -11.74 8.84
C LYS A 85 -11.94 -10.33 8.74
N PRO A 86 -12.41 -9.37 9.57
CA PRO A 86 -12.04 -7.96 9.45
C PRO A 86 -10.54 -7.73 9.49
N GLN A 87 -9.87 -8.20 10.53
CA GLN A 87 -8.45 -7.91 10.81
C GLN A 87 -7.47 -8.87 10.13
N TRP A 88 -7.86 -10.14 9.87
CA TRP A 88 -6.94 -11.18 9.47
C TRP A 88 -7.18 -11.66 8.04
N THR A 89 -6.11 -11.75 7.26
CA THR A 89 -6.16 -12.38 5.93
C THR A 89 -5.41 -13.70 5.92
N THR A 90 -5.88 -14.63 5.08
CA THR A 90 -5.21 -15.91 4.81
C THR A 90 -4.47 -15.90 3.47
N LEU A 91 -4.61 -14.82 2.68
CA LEU A 91 -3.94 -14.66 1.40
C LEU A 91 -3.43 -13.23 1.28
N ILE A 92 -2.15 -13.07 1.02
CA ILE A 92 -1.47 -11.82 0.71
C ILE A 92 -0.78 -12.01 -0.64
N MET A 93 -1.01 -11.09 -1.57
CA MET A 93 -0.31 -11.05 -2.84
C MET A 93 0.70 -9.91 -2.82
N ILE A 94 1.91 -10.16 -3.30
CA ILE A 94 3.01 -9.21 -3.26
C ILE A 94 3.51 -8.90 -4.66
N ASP A 95 3.78 -7.62 -4.90
CA ASP A 95 4.42 -7.13 -6.10
C ASP A 95 5.36 -5.96 -5.78
N SER A 96 6.35 -5.75 -6.63
CA SER A 96 7.28 -4.64 -6.54
C SER A 96 7.25 -3.80 -7.82
N GLN A 97 7.15 -2.49 -7.66
CA GLN A 97 7.11 -1.55 -8.77
C GLN A 97 8.20 -0.49 -8.64
N ALA A 98 9.07 -0.38 -9.67
CA ALA A 98 10.04 0.71 -9.74
C ALA A 98 9.35 1.99 -10.21
N VAL A 99 9.50 3.07 -9.45
CA VAL A 99 8.90 4.39 -9.70
C VAL A 99 9.99 5.42 -9.89
N LYS A 100 9.91 6.19 -10.97
CA LYS A 100 10.89 7.25 -11.28
C LYS A 100 10.84 8.36 -10.24
N ASN A 101 12.00 8.79 -9.78
CA ASN A 101 12.13 10.01 -8.98
C ASN A 101 11.99 11.26 -9.84
N THR A 102 11.51 12.33 -9.20
CA THR A 102 11.65 13.69 -9.68
C THR A 102 12.94 14.31 -9.16
N CYS A 103 13.30 15.49 -9.68
CA CYS A 103 14.47 16.24 -9.26
C CYS A 103 14.49 16.61 -7.75
N ASN A 104 13.33 16.65 -7.10
CA ASN A 104 13.18 17.03 -5.69
C ASN A 104 13.44 15.88 -4.69
N ALA A 105 13.65 14.65 -5.17
CA ALA A 105 13.95 13.52 -4.28
C ALA A 105 15.45 13.51 -3.93
N SER A 106 15.77 13.29 -2.65
CA SER A 106 17.17 13.25 -2.18
C SER A 106 17.95 12.10 -2.83
N VAL A 107 19.25 12.27 -2.94
CA VAL A 107 20.16 11.26 -3.51
C VAL A 107 20.16 9.99 -2.67
N GLU A 108 20.04 10.12 -1.36
CA GLU A 108 20.09 9.02 -0.39
C GLU A 108 18.88 8.06 -0.48
N THR A 109 17.77 8.54 -1.02
CA THR A 109 16.52 7.76 -1.08
C THR A 109 16.25 7.13 -2.42
N LYS A 110 17.13 7.29 -3.40
CA LYS A 110 17.00 6.76 -4.76
C LYS A 110 18.11 5.78 -5.10
N GLY A 111 17.82 4.87 -6.02
CA GLY A 111 18.78 3.94 -6.58
C GLY A 111 18.47 3.67 -8.04
N PHE A 112 19.41 3.11 -8.77
CA PHE A 112 19.23 2.74 -10.17
C PHE A 112 18.86 1.26 -10.30
N CYS A 113 17.69 1.00 -10.84
CA CYS A 113 17.24 -0.34 -11.19
C CYS A 113 17.71 -0.68 -12.61
N PHE A 114 18.73 -1.50 -12.74
CA PHE A 114 19.30 -1.91 -14.04
C PHE A 114 18.24 -2.61 -14.91
N TYR A 115 17.46 -3.49 -14.32
CA TYR A 115 16.47 -4.31 -15.03
C TYR A 115 15.38 -3.48 -15.72
N LYS A 116 14.96 -2.36 -15.10
CA LYS A 116 13.93 -1.46 -15.62
C LYS A 116 14.49 -0.13 -16.12
N SER A 117 15.83 0.02 -16.18
CA SER A 117 16.52 1.27 -16.56
C SER A 117 15.91 2.50 -15.89
N THR A 118 15.61 2.38 -14.59
CA THR A 118 14.87 3.39 -13.84
C THR A 118 15.67 3.84 -12.64
N ASN A 119 15.89 5.16 -12.55
CA ASN A 119 16.45 5.78 -11.36
C ASN A 119 15.31 6.28 -10.47
N GLY A 120 15.20 5.71 -9.28
CA GLY A 120 14.09 6.05 -8.40
C GLY A 120 14.02 5.19 -7.16
N ILE A 121 12.79 4.96 -6.72
CA ILE A 121 12.47 4.07 -5.62
C ILE A 121 11.80 2.80 -6.15
N LYS A 122 11.84 1.75 -5.35
CA LYS A 122 11.02 0.56 -5.55
C LYS A 122 9.94 0.53 -4.48
N ARG A 123 8.70 0.44 -4.92
CA ARG A 123 7.53 0.34 -4.06
C ARG A 123 7.13 -1.12 -3.97
N HIS A 124 7.16 -1.67 -2.76
CA HIS A 124 6.69 -3.01 -2.44
C HIS A 124 5.27 -2.89 -1.91
N LEU A 125 4.35 -3.62 -2.49
CA LEU A 125 2.94 -3.63 -2.14
C LEU A 125 2.49 -5.03 -1.79
N ALA A 126 1.82 -5.17 -0.66
CA ALA A 126 1.14 -6.38 -0.24
C ALA A 126 -0.35 -6.11 -0.16
N VAL A 127 -1.16 -6.86 -0.91
CA VAL A 127 -2.63 -6.71 -0.92
C VAL A 127 -3.32 -8.01 -0.53
N ASP A 128 -4.51 -7.89 -0.01
CA ASP A 128 -5.38 -9.03 0.25
C ASP A 128 -6.16 -9.46 -1.01
N SER A 129 -7.02 -10.47 -0.86
CA SER A 129 -7.87 -10.98 -1.94
C SER A 129 -8.92 -9.99 -2.49
N LEU A 130 -9.12 -8.85 -1.84
CA LEU A 130 -9.98 -7.76 -2.32
C LEU A 130 -9.17 -6.69 -3.07
N GLY A 131 -7.85 -6.73 -2.94
CA GLY A 131 -6.94 -5.73 -3.50
C GLY A 131 -6.64 -4.58 -2.54
N PHE A 132 -7.05 -4.68 -1.28
CA PHE A 132 -6.71 -3.66 -0.29
C PHE A 132 -5.26 -3.79 0.16
N PRO A 133 -4.51 -2.67 0.24
CA PRO A 133 -3.13 -2.67 0.71
C PRO A 133 -3.08 -3.01 2.19
N PHE A 134 -2.46 -4.13 2.52
CA PHE A 134 -2.16 -4.55 3.89
C PHE A 134 -0.84 -3.95 4.37
N PHE A 135 0.20 -4.10 3.55
CA PHE A 135 1.52 -3.55 3.84
C PHE A 135 2.07 -2.84 2.63
N THR A 136 2.77 -1.75 2.88
CA THR A 136 3.52 -1.02 1.86
C THR A 136 4.91 -0.69 2.38
N HIS A 137 5.91 -0.80 1.53
CA HIS A 137 7.28 -0.42 1.85
C HIS A 137 7.97 0.18 0.64
N CYS A 138 8.83 1.16 0.85
CA CYS A 138 9.61 1.79 -0.21
C CYS A 138 11.10 1.62 0.07
N THR A 139 11.82 1.19 -0.95
CA THR A 139 13.28 1.08 -0.92
C THR A 139 13.90 1.87 -2.08
N PRO A 140 15.20 2.20 -2.05
CA PRO A 140 15.90 2.61 -3.25
C PRO A 140 15.74 1.56 -4.36
N ALA A 141 15.64 1.96 -5.63
CA ALA A 141 15.28 1.04 -6.71
C ALA A 141 16.35 -0.03 -7.02
N ASN A 142 17.58 0.12 -6.52
CA ASN A 142 18.65 -0.87 -6.61
C ASN A 142 18.55 -2.00 -5.59
N VAL A 143 17.68 -1.88 -4.58
CA VAL A 143 17.43 -2.96 -3.60
C VAL A 143 16.72 -4.12 -4.29
N SER A 144 17.11 -5.36 -4.02
CA SER A 144 16.46 -6.54 -4.59
C SER A 144 15.01 -6.68 -4.10
N ASP A 145 14.20 -7.42 -4.84
CA ASP A 145 12.80 -7.66 -4.46
C ASP A 145 12.71 -8.47 -3.17
N ASP A 146 13.58 -9.47 -2.98
CA ASP A 146 13.66 -10.26 -1.76
C ASP A 146 14.01 -9.41 -0.54
N ALA A 147 15.06 -8.58 -0.64
CA ALA A 147 15.46 -7.70 0.47
C ALA A 147 14.37 -6.69 0.84
N GLY A 148 13.68 -6.13 -0.15
CA GLY A 148 12.55 -5.24 0.09
C GLY A 148 11.36 -5.94 0.72
N LEU A 149 11.07 -7.19 0.34
CA LEU A 149 10.04 -8.01 0.96
C LEU A 149 10.39 -8.38 2.40
N ILE A 150 11.63 -8.82 2.66
CA ILE A 150 12.12 -9.11 4.02
C ILE A 150 11.96 -7.87 4.90
N ALA A 151 12.39 -6.71 4.44
CA ALA A 151 12.23 -5.45 5.18
C ALA A 151 10.75 -5.12 5.45
N MET A 152 9.87 -5.28 4.45
CA MET A 152 8.44 -5.04 4.61
C MET A 152 7.80 -5.97 5.63
N LEU A 153 8.11 -7.27 5.60
CA LEU A 153 7.58 -8.25 6.55
C LEU A 153 8.13 -8.00 7.96
N THR A 154 9.40 -7.64 8.09
CA THR A 154 10.02 -7.28 9.37
C THR A 154 9.33 -6.08 10.01
N LEU A 155 9.06 -5.03 9.24
CA LEU A 155 8.35 -3.84 9.72
C LEU A 155 6.91 -4.13 10.16
N ASN A 156 6.30 -5.17 9.65
CA ASN A 156 4.92 -5.56 9.93
C ASN A 156 4.83 -6.90 10.69
N ILE A 157 5.91 -7.31 11.34
CA ILE A 157 5.99 -8.62 12.00
C ILE A 157 4.95 -8.77 13.12
N ASP A 158 4.58 -7.67 13.77
CA ASP A 158 3.59 -7.68 14.85
C ASP A 158 2.18 -8.07 14.38
N TYR A 159 1.85 -7.83 13.11
CA TYR A 159 0.61 -8.36 12.53
C TYR A 159 0.57 -9.89 12.60
N PHE A 160 1.64 -10.55 12.21
CA PHE A 160 1.73 -12.02 12.25
C PHE A 160 1.83 -12.53 13.69
N ARG A 161 2.52 -11.81 14.56
CA ARG A 161 2.63 -12.15 15.99
C ARG A 161 1.28 -12.08 16.69
N ALA A 162 0.46 -11.09 16.39
CA ALA A 162 -0.87 -10.91 16.97
C ALA A 162 -1.92 -11.85 16.37
N LYS A 163 -1.63 -12.52 15.25
CA LYS A 163 -2.58 -13.41 14.59
C LYS A 163 -2.86 -14.64 15.45
N PRO A 164 -4.14 -14.95 15.76
CA PRO A 164 -4.50 -16.10 16.55
C PRO A 164 -4.06 -17.43 15.92
N ALA A 165 -3.46 -18.34 16.72
CA ALA A 165 -2.89 -19.59 16.23
C ALA A 165 -3.93 -20.57 15.64
N HIS A 166 -5.21 -20.44 16.02
CA HIS A 166 -6.30 -21.27 15.46
C HIS A 166 -6.72 -20.84 14.04
N LEU A 167 -6.22 -19.71 13.54
CA LEU A 167 -6.50 -19.28 12.17
C LEU A 167 -5.57 -19.97 11.18
N PRO A 168 -6.06 -20.24 9.95
CA PRO A 168 -5.23 -20.82 8.91
C PRO A 168 -3.96 -19.99 8.65
N LYS A 169 -2.89 -20.64 8.22
CA LYS A 169 -1.66 -19.95 7.79
C LYS A 169 -1.97 -18.87 6.78
N THR A 170 -1.16 -17.82 6.76
CA THR A 170 -1.23 -16.80 5.71
C THR A 170 -0.36 -17.23 4.55
N THR A 171 -0.98 -17.49 3.41
CA THR A 171 -0.27 -17.72 2.15
C THR A 171 0.19 -16.38 1.59
N ILE A 172 1.48 -16.24 1.35
CA ILE A 172 2.07 -15.11 0.65
C ILE A 172 2.37 -15.55 -0.79
N LEU A 173 1.57 -15.01 -1.72
CA LEU A 173 1.70 -15.31 -3.15
C LEU A 173 2.71 -14.35 -3.78
N LEU A 174 3.77 -14.91 -4.33
CA LEU A 174 4.91 -14.20 -4.91
C LEU A 174 4.98 -14.37 -6.42
N ASP A 175 5.60 -13.41 -7.10
CA ASP A 175 6.02 -13.59 -8.49
C ASP A 175 7.32 -14.41 -8.56
N HIS A 176 7.64 -14.92 -9.75
CA HIS A 176 8.86 -15.71 -10.02
C HIS A 176 10.17 -14.91 -9.89
N GLY A 177 10.10 -13.61 -9.71
CA GLY A 177 11.26 -12.78 -9.38
C GLY A 177 11.69 -12.87 -7.92
N TYR A 178 10.90 -13.50 -7.06
CA TYR A 178 11.20 -13.72 -5.65
C TYR A 178 11.74 -15.12 -5.41
N HIS A 179 12.55 -15.28 -4.36
CA HIS A 179 13.15 -16.54 -3.94
C HIS A 179 12.63 -16.93 -2.55
N PRO A 180 11.53 -17.72 -2.46
CA PRO A 180 10.89 -18.08 -1.19
C PRO A 180 11.83 -18.64 -0.14
N ASP A 181 12.74 -19.54 -0.55
CA ASP A 181 13.68 -20.20 0.36
C ASP A 181 14.64 -19.18 1.02
N THR A 182 15.12 -18.20 0.25
CA THR A 182 16.00 -17.15 0.75
C THR A 182 15.25 -16.24 1.74
N ILE A 183 14.00 -15.88 1.41
CA ILE A 183 13.15 -15.06 2.26
C ILE A 183 12.82 -15.78 3.56
N GLN A 184 12.44 -17.05 3.46
CA GLN A 184 12.13 -17.87 4.61
C GLN A 184 13.36 -18.04 5.53
N ALA A 185 14.52 -18.43 5.02
CA ALA A 185 15.73 -18.58 5.79
C ALA A 185 16.14 -17.28 6.52
N ALA A 186 16.04 -16.13 5.86
CA ALA A 186 16.36 -14.84 6.46
C ALA A 186 15.43 -14.49 7.63
N LEU A 187 14.12 -14.77 7.52
CA LEU A 187 13.13 -14.45 8.54
C LEU A 187 13.10 -15.52 9.66
N GLU A 188 13.30 -16.79 9.37
CA GLU A 188 13.37 -17.87 10.37
C GLU A 188 14.50 -17.67 11.36
N SER A 189 15.63 -17.15 10.92
CA SER A 189 16.76 -16.86 11.81
C SER A 189 16.42 -15.91 12.96
N VAL A 190 15.39 -15.08 12.78
CA VAL A 190 14.98 -14.04 13.75
C VAL A 190 13.57 -14.30 14.32
N TYR A 191 12.66 -14.89 13.54
CA TYR A 191 11.24 -14.99 13.86
C TYR A 191 10.68 -16.41 13.72
N GLN A 192 11.39 -17.42 14.14
CA GLN A 192 11.08 -18.86 13.94
C GLN A 192 9.62 -19.22 14.27
N GLN A 193 9.09 -18.76 15.42
CA GLN A 193 7.71 -19.08 15.84
C GLN A 193 6.66 -18.48 14.90
N ILE A 194 6.92 -17.29 14.36
CA ILE A 194 5.99 -16.56 13.51
C ILE A 194 5.99 -17.19 12.10
N MET A 195 7.13 -17.65 11.64
CA MET A 195 7.28 -18.25 10.31
C MET A 195 6.44 -19.52 10.15
N SER A 196 6.13 -20.23 11.25
CA SER A 196 5.20 -21.37 11.23
C SER A 196 3.78 -21.00 10.78
N GLN A 197 3.40 -19.71 10.86
CA GLN A 197 2.08 -19.18 10.47
C GLN A 197 2.05 -18.61 9.04
N ILE A 198 3.20 -18.59 8.36
CA ILE A 198 3.35 -18.07 7.00
C ILE A 198 3.68 -19.22 6.06
N GLN A 199 3.16 -19.17 4.86
CA GLN A 199 3.46 -20.07 3.76
C GLN A 199 3.72 -19.26 2.50
N TYR A 200 4.81 -19.53 1.81
CA TYR A 200 5.13 -18.86 0.54
C TYR A 200 4.72 -19.75 -0.64
N GLU A 201 4.09 -19.15 -1.62
CA GLU A 201 3.74 -19.80 -2.88
C GLU A 201 4.14 -18.92 -4.07
N LEU A 202 4.73 -19.54 -5.09
CA LEU A 202 4.96 -18.84 -6.36
C LEU A 202 3.69 -18.88 -7.20
N SER A 203 3.37 -17.79 -7.85
CA SER A 203 2.25 -17.72 -8.79
C SER A 203 2.42 -18.75 -9.90
N PRO A 204 1.43 -19.63 -10.14
CA PRO A 204 1.55 -20.65 -11.19
C PRO A 204 1.78 -19.98 -12.56
N LYS A 205 2.66 -20.59 -13.37
CA LYS A 205 2.79 -20.19 -14.79
C LYS A 205 1.77 -20.99 -15.59
N PRO A 206 0.88 -20.33 -16.36
CA PRO A 206 -0.01 -21.07 -17.23
C PRO A 206 0.80 -21.87 -18.24
N SER A 207 0.52 -23.16 -18.33
CA SER A 207 1.17 -24.08 -19.28
C SER A 207 0.85 -23.69 -20.73
N LYS A 208 1.65 -24.19 -21.67
CA LYS A 208 1.35 -23.99 -23.13
C LYS A 208 -0.02 -24.54 -23.50
N ALA A 209 -0.42 -25.67 -22.88
CA ALA A 209 -1.74 -26.29 -23.12
C ALA A 209 -2.90 -25.43 -22.59
N GLU A 210 -2.77 -24.86 -21.39
CA GLU A 210 -3.77 -23.95 -20.83
C GLU A 210 -3.91 -22.65 -21.65
N LYS A 211 -2.79 -22.11 -22.15
CA LYS A 211 -2.81 -20.96 -23.07
C LYS A 211 -3.51 -21.29 -24.39
N ALA A 212 -3.24 -22.48 -24.95
CA ALA A 212 -3.88 -22.94 -26.17
C ALA A 212 -5.39 -23.18 -26.00
N ALA A 213 -5.80 -23.76 -24.84
CA ALA A 213 -7.21 -24.01 -24.52
C ALA A 213 -8.03 -22.70 -24.41
N VAL A 214 -7.41 -21.58 -24.04
CA VAL A 214 -8.04 -20.26 -23.96
C VAL A 214 -7.96 -19.49 -25.30
N GLY A 215 -7.32 -20.09 -26.33
CA GLY A 215 -7.16 -19.46 -27.65
C GLY A 215 -6.27 -18.22 -27.66
N LYS A 216 -5.42 -18.05 -26.65
CA LYS A 216 -4.54 -16.88 -26.49
C LYS A 216 -3.08 -17.28 -26.64
N THR A 217 -2.39 -16.66 -27.57
CA THR A 217 -0.95 -16.83 -27.82
C THR A 217 -0.07 -15.89 -26.97
N GLY A 218 -0.68 -15.09 -26.09
CA GLY A 218 -0.01 -14.05 -25.30
C GLY A 218 -0.11 -14.26 -23.79
N PHE A 219 -0.08 -13.15 -23.07
CA PHE A 219 -0.23 -13.09 -21.61
C PHE A 219 -1.64 -13.52 -21.18
N VAL A 220 -1.74 -14.51 -20.30
CA VAL A 220 -3.00 -14.94 -19.67
C VAL A 220 -2.96 -14.48 -18.22
N PRO A 221 -3.84 -13.54 -17.81
CA PRO A 221 -3.89 -13.07 -16.43
C PRO A 221 -4.32 -14.21 -15.50
N LEU A 222 -3.52 -14.49 -14.50
CA LEU A 222 -3.92 -15.38 -13.41
C LEU A 222 -4.85 -14.63 -12.44
N LYS A 223 -5.94 -15.27 -12.06
CA LYS A 223 -7.01 -14.64 -11.26
C LYS A 223 -6.50 -13.96 -9.98
N ALA A 224 -5.51 -14.55 -9.30
CA ALA A 224 -4.92 -13.97 -8.10
C ALA A 224 -3.97 -12.79 -8.43
N ARG A 225 -3.14 -12.88 -9.47
CA ARG A 225 -2.24 -11.78 -9.86
C ARG A 225 -2.99 -10.56 -10.38
N TRP A 226 -4.10 -10.76 -11.07
CA TRP A 226 -4.90 -9.64 -11.54
C TRP A 226 -5.32 -8.69 -10.40
N VAL A 227 -5.53 -9.20 -9.20
CA VAL A 227 -5.92 -8.38 -8.04
C VAL A 227 -4.83 -7.36 -7.68
N ILE A 228 -3.57 -7.79 -7.57
CA ILE A 228 -2.48 -6.86 -7.24
C ILE A 228 -2.12 -5.95 -8.43
N GLU A 229 -2.22 -6.44 -9.67
CA GLU A 229 -2.04 -5.64 -10.87
C GLU A 229 -3.09 -4.53 -10.95
N ARG A 230 -4.35 -4.83 -10.61
CA ARG A 230 -5.43 -3.85 -10.49
C ARG A 230 -5.11 -2.79 -9.43
N SER A 231 -4.62 -3.21 -8.24
CA SER A 231 -4.27 -2.27 -7.17
C SER A 231 -3.11 -1.36 -7.57
N ASN A 232 -2.10 -1.88 -8.26
CA ASN A 232 -1.04 -1.07 -8.85
C ASN A 232 -1.58 -0.08 -9.89
N ALA A 233 -2.48 -0.51 -10.77
CA ALA A 233 -3.10 0.36 -11.77
C ALA A 233 -3.95 1.47 -11.13
N TRP A 234 -4.63 1.21 -10.00
CA TRP A 234 -5.33 2.25 -9.25
C TRP A 234 -4.37 3.29 -8.67
N MET A 235 -3.24 2.85 -8.10
CA MET A 235 -2.22 3.78 -7.62
C MET A 235 -1.64 4.65 -8.74
N GLU A 236 -1.50 4.14 -9.95
CA GLU A 236 -1.02 4.91 -11.10
C GLU A 236 -1.99 6.02 -11.57
N ARG A 237 -3.27 5.93 -11.21
CA ARG A 237 -4.23 7.02 -11.44
C ARG A 237 -3.96 8.23 -10.54
N CYS A 238 -3.23 8.06 -9.45
CA CYS A 238 -2.83 9.14 -8.57
C CYS A 238 -1.50 9.73 -9.04
N LYS A 239 -1.53 10.90 -9.68
CA LYS A 239 -0.33 11.54 -10.26
C LYS A 239 0.79 11.74 -9.24
N SER A 240 0.45 11.98 -7.97
CA SER A 240 1.44 12.07 -6.88
C SER A 240 2.20 10.77 -6.64
N LEU A 241 1.68 9.62 -7.07
CA LEU A 241 2.30 8.31 -6.89
C LEU A 241 3.05 7.82 -8.13
N VAL A 242 2.77 8.39 -9.32
CA VAL A 242 3.43 8.01 -10.58
C VAL A 242 4.90 8.41 -10.59
N ARG A 243 5.25 9.50 -9.88
CA ARG A 243 6.62 9.96 -9.68
C ARG A 243 6.83 10.31 -8.21
N THR A 244 8.00 10.01 -7.69
CA THR A 244 8.33 10.35 -6.31
C THR A 244 8.58 11.85 -6.19
N LEU A 245 7.61 12.56 -5.63
CA LEU A 245 7.69 14.01 -5.37
C LEU A 245 8.13 14.34 -3.94
N SER A 246 8.29 13.32 -3.07
CA SER A 246 8.54 13.48 -1.64
C SER A 246 9.36 12.31 -1.09
N ALA A 247 9.78 12.39 0.18
CA ALA A 247 10.55 11.35 0.85
C ALA A 247 9.81 9.99 0.88
N PRO A 248 10.52 8.86 0.82
CA PRO A 248 9.94 7.51 0.79
C PRO A 248 8.95 7.22 1.92
N SER A 249 9.20 7.69 3.13
CA SER A 249 8.30 7.54 4.28
C SER A 249 6.92 8.18 4.05
N THR A 250 6.86 9.27 3.33
CA THR A 250 5.61 9.93 2.93
C THR A 250 4.88 9.13 1.86
N MET A 251 5.61 8.50 0.94
CA MET A 251 5.05 7.67 -0.13
C MET A 251 4.42 6.39 0.40
N GLN A 252 4.98 5.77 1.43
CA GLN A 252 4.38 4.59 2.07
C GLN A 252 2.96 4.88 2.56
N ARG A 253 2.77 6.03 3.19
CA ARG A 253 1.50 6.44 3.76
C ARG A 253 0.47 6.89 2.71
N LEU A 254 0.93 7.49 1.62
CA LEU A 254 0.07 7.90 0.51
C LEU A 254 -0.46 6.72 -0.30
N ASN A 255 0.35 5.67 -0.47
CA ASN A 255 -0.05 4.48 -1.22
C ASN A 255 -1.29 3.80 -0.62
N SER A 256 -1.40 3.77 0.71
CA SER A 256 -2.55 3.17 1.38
C SER A 256 -3.85 3.97 1.20
N ILE A 257 -3.78 5.29 1.07
CA ILE A 257 -4.97 6.16 0.95
C ILE A 257 -5.58 6.07 -0.45
N CYS A 258 -4.75 6.04 -1.51
CA CYS A 258 -5.25 6.09 -2.89
C CYS A 258 -5.99 4.82 -3.34
N VAL A 259 -5.66 3.64 -2.77
CA VAL A 259 -6.30 2.37 -3.17
C VAL A 259 -7.68 2.19 -2.56
N SER A 260 -8.02 2.96 -1.53
CA SER A 260 -9.28 2.81 -0.78
C SER A 260 -10.35 3.85 -1.12
N SER A 261 -10.07 4.74 -2.07
CA SER A 261 -10.96 5.88 -2.39
C SER A 261 -11.87 5.65 -3.62
N ASP A 262 -11.75 4.52 -4.32
CA ASP A 262 -12.64 4.05 -5.38
C ASP A 262 -13.52 2.89 -4.86
#